data_c39608c8af65189668148bcf3be72ec1
#
_entry.id   c39608c8af65189668148bcf3be72ec1
#
_cell.length_a   1.000
_cell.length_b   1.000
_cell.length_c   1.000
_cell.angle_alpha   90.00
_cell.angle_beta   90.00
_cell.angle_gamma   90.00
#
_symmetry.space_group_name_H-M   'P 1'
#
loop_
_entity.id
_entity.type
_entity.pdbx_description
1 polymer ?
#
loop_
_entity_poly.entity_id
_entity_poly.type
_entity_poly.pdbx_seq_one_letter_code
_entity_poly.pdbx_strand_id
1 'polypeptide(L)'
;MQLSDKICCIGHITHDKIITPQSERHMPGGTSYYFAHAMYHLNGAKGFRLVTSIGPDDMASVNELRQMGVAVDVIPSRHTVYFENKYGANQNNRTQRVLAKADPFTAESLRNLKASIYH
;
A
#
# COMPACT_ATOMS: atom_id res chain seq x y z
N MET A 1 17.13 19.56 10.71
CA MET A 1 15.73 19.13 10.85
C MET A 1 15.43 18.02 9.86
N GLN A 2 14.97 16.93 10.35
CA GLN A 2 14.58 15.82 9.47
C GLN A 2 13.16 16.04 8.98
N LEU A 3 12.98 16.02 7.66
CA LEU A 3 11.69 16.21 7.04
C LEU A 3 10.94 14.90 6.84
N SER A 4 11.61 13.76 7.10
CA SER A 4 11.09 12.42 6.80
C SER A 4 9.82 12.05 7.55
N ASP A 5 9.54 12.72 8.69
CA ASP A 5 8.39 12.39 9.53
C ASP A 5 7.32 13.47 9.52
N LYS A 6 7.38 14.43 8.58
CA LYS A 6 6.36 15.49 8.51
C LYS A 6 5.01 14.95 8.09
N ILE A 7 4.98 14.02 7.16
CA ILE A 7 3.74 13.43 6.64
C ILE A 7 3.77 11.95 6.91
N CYS A 8 2.73 11.44 7.55
CA CYS A 8 2.56 10.01 7.78
C CYS A 8 1.31 9.54 7.05
N CYS A 9 1.49 8.66 6.09
CA CYS A 9 0.40 8.02 5.37
C CYS A 9 0.12 6.66 6.01
N ILE A 10 -1.09 6.45 6.48
CA ILE A 10 -1.54 5.22 7.12
C ILE A 10 -2.56 4.57 6.21
N GLY A 11 -2.26 3.40 5.70
CA GLY A 11 -3.17 2.70 4.82
C GLY A 11 -2.60 1.36 4.36
N HIS A 12 -3.47 0.57 3.75
CA HIS A 12 -3.05 -0.74 3.27
C HIS A 12 -2.35 -0.63 1.92
N ILE A 13 -1.26 -1.37 1.78
CA ILE A 13 -0.74 -1.78 0.49
C ILE A 13 -1.46 -3.07 0.14
N THR A 14 -2.03 -3.14 -1.04
CA THR A 14 -2.87 -4.27 -1.44
C THR A 14 -2.18 -5.14 -2.47
N HIS A 15 -2.67 -6.37 -2.58
CA HIS A 15 -2.34 -7.25 -3.69
C HIS A 15 -3.53 -7.22 -4.64
N ASP A 16 -3.32 -6.76 -5.86
CA ASP A 16 -4.38 -6.62 -6.85
C ASP A 16 -4.17 -7.64 -7.96
N LYS A 17 -5.17 -8.50 -8.16
CA LYS A 17 -5.23 -9.43 -9.27
C LYS A 17 -6.11 -8.81 -10.35
N ILE A 18 -5.55 -8.62 -11.53
CA ILE A 18 -6.25 -7.99 -12.65
C ILE A 18 -6.45 -9.00 -13.75
N ILE A 19 -7.70 -9.30 -14.05
CA ILE A 19 -8.09 -10.29 -15.07
C ILE A 19 -8.74 -9.54 -16.23
N THR A 20 -8.21 -9.75 -17.43
CA THR A 20 -8.81 -9.30 -18.68
C THR A 20 -9.06 -10.51 -19.56
N PRO A 21 -9.80 -10.36 -20.71
CA PRO A 21 -9.97 -11.49 -21.62
C PRO A 21 -8.67 -12.08 -22.16
N GLN A 22 -7.58 -11.30 -22.15
CA GLN A 22 -6.29 -11.70 -22.71
C GLN A 22 -5.22 -12.02 -21.67
N SER A 23 -5.42 -11.62 -20.41
CA SER A 23 -4.34 -11.72 -19.43
C SER A 23 -4.83 -11.81 -18.00
N GLU A 24 -3.93 -12.28 -17.14
CA GLU A 24 -4.05 -12.20 -15.70
C GLU A 24 -2.75 -11.64 -15.16
N ARG A 25 -2.84 -10.59 -14.34
CA ARG A 25 -1.67 -9.96 -13.74
C ARG A 25 -1.88 -9.74 -12.27
N HIS A 26 -0.78 -9.79 -11.53
CA HIS A 26 -0.73 -9.48 -10.10
C HIS A 26 0.16 -8.27 -9.92
N MET A 27 -0.29 -7.29 -9.13
CA MET A 27 0.46 -6.07 -8.89
C MET A 27 0.11 -5.51 -7.52
N PRO A 28 1.02 -4.76 -6.90
CA PRO A 28 0.68 -4.04 -5.68
C PRO A 28 -0.25 -2.87 -6.00
N GLY A 29 -1.07 -2.50 -5.03
CA GLY A 29 -1.99 -1.38 -5.15
C GLY A 29 -2.26 -0.75 -3.80
N GLY A 30 -3.38 -0.04 -3.70
CA GLY A 30 -3.80 0.63 -2.49
C GLY A 30 -3.27 2.05 -2.39
N THR A 31 -3.95 2.84 -1.56
CA THR A 31 -3.67 4.26 -1.41
C THR A 31 -2.22 4.53 -0.97
N SER A 32 -1.72 3.75 -0.02
CA SER A 32 -0.35 3.95 0.49
C SER A 32 0.71 3.69 -0.57
N TYR A 33 0.51 2.67 -1.40
CA TYR A 33 1.47 2.35 -2.45
C TYR A 33 1.56 3.48 -3.48
N TYR A 34 0.42 3.95 -3.96
CA TYR A 34 0.38 5.05 -4.93
C TYR A 34 0.83 6.37 -4.33
N PHE A 35 0.49 6.63 -3.08
CA PHE A 35 0.95 7.81 -2.36
C PHE A 35 2.49 7.85 -2.30
N ALA A 36 3.11 6.71 -1.98
CA ALA A 36 4.56 6.63 -1.89
C ALA A 36 5.23 6.94 -3.22
N HIS A 37 4.70 6.38 -4.31
CA HIS A 37 5.26 6.65 -5.63
C HIS A 37 5.07 8.10 -6.06
N ALA A 38 3.90 8.68 -5.79
CA ALA A 38 3.65 10.08 -6.10
C ALA A 38 4.59 11.01 -5.33
N MET A 39 4.74 10.77 -4.04
CA MET A 39 5.65 11.58 -3.21
C MET A 39 7.10 11.42 -3.62
N TYR A 40 7.50 10.20 -3.97
CA TYR A 40 8.86 9.95 -4.45
C TYR A 40 9.16 10.74 -5.71
N HIS A 41 8.23 10.80 -6.65
CA HIS A 41 8.40 11.56 -7.88
C HIS A 41 8.46 13.08 -7.62
N LEU A 42 7.79 13.55 -6.58
CA LEU A 42 7.79 14.98 -6.25
C LEU A 42 9.04 15.44 -5.52
N ASN A 43 9.55 14.64 -4.60
CA ASN A 43 10.62 15.06 -3.70
C ASN A 43 11.55 13.92 -3.25
N GLY A 44 11.60 12.84 -3.98
CA GLY A 44 12.37 11.67 -3.56
C GLY A 44 11.73 11.00 -2.34
N ALA A 45 12.52 10.26 -1.59
CA ALA A 45 12.03 9.49 -0.44
C ALA A 45 11.87 10.32 0.85
N LYS A 46 12.13 11.61 0.79
CA LYS A 46 12.15 12.48 1.96
C LYS A 46 10.80 13.13 2.21
N GLY A 47 10.52 13.41 3.47
CA GLY A 47 9.36 14.21 3.86
C GLY A 47 8.12 13.41 4.20
N PHE A 48 8.17 12.10 4.07
CA PHE A 48 7.02 11.25 4.40
C PHE A 48 7.44 9.88 4.92
N ARG A 49 6.49 9.23 5.57
CA ARG A 49 6.61 7.88 6.09
C ARG A 49 5.31 7.13 5.79
N LEU A 50 5.41 5.86 5.51
CA LEU A 50 4.23 4.99 5.38
C LEU A 50 4.08 4.10 6.58
N VAL A 51 2.82 3.87 6.96
CA VAL A 51 2.45 2.82 7.90
C VAL A 51 1.44 1.94 7.21
N THR A 52 1.74 0.67 7.06
CA THR A 52 0.87 -0.27 6.38
C THR A 52 0.75 -1.57 7.15
N SER A 53 -0.31 -2.30 6.88
CA SER A 53 -0.52 -3.64 7.42
C SER A 53 -0.54 -4.61 6.26
N ILE A 54 0.35 -5.61 6.28
CA ILE A 54 0.55 -6.50 5.15
C ILE A 54 0.90 -7.89 5.65
N GLY A 55 0.49 -8.91 4.91
CA GLY A 55 0.82 -10.28 5.22
C GLY A 55 2.23 -10.65 4.78
N PRO A 56 2.79 -11.74 5.34
CA PRO A 56 4.19 -12.10 5.10
C PRO A 56 4.48 -12.48 3.64
N ASP A 57 3.46 -12.92 2.90
CA ASP A 57 3.65 -13.36 1.52
C ASP A 57 3.76 -12.21 0.52
N ASP A 58 3.46 -10.99 0.95
CA ASP A 58 3.39 -9.83 0.06
C ASP A 58 4.40 -8.75 0.38
N MET A 59 5.47 -9.09 1.08
CA MET A 59 6.50 -8.13 1.48
C MET A 59 7.32 -7.57 0.32
N ALA A 60 7.21 -8.12 -0.87
CA ALA A 60 7.99 -7.65 -2.03
C ALA A 60 7.74 -6.17 -2.33
N SER A 61 6.50 -5.70 -2.23
CA SER A 61 6.17 -4.29 -2.47
C SER A 61 6.78 -3.37 -1.41
N VAL A 62 6.79 -3.80 -0.15
CA VAL A 62 7.44 -3.06 0.93
C VAL A 62 8.95 -2.98 0.70
N ASN A 63 9.56 -4.09 0.31
CA ASN A 63 10.99 -4.14 0.05
C ASN A 63 11.37 -3.25 -1.13
N GLU A 64 10.55 -3.19 -2.16
CA GLU A 64 10.71 -2.28 -3.28
C GLU A 64 10.77 -0.83 -2.81
N LEU A 65 9.79 -0.41 -2.00
CA LEU A 65 9.74 0.95 -1.48
C LEU A 65 10.94 1.26 -0.58
N ARG A 66 11.34 0.31 0.25
CA ARG A 66 12.52 0.48 1.11
C ARG A 66 13.80 0.62 0.31
N GLN A 67 13.92 -0.10 -0.81
CA GLN A 67 15.06 0.05 -1.71
C GLN A 67 15.12 1.42 -2.36
N MET A 68 13.98 2.07 -2.56
CA MET A 68 13.90 3.45 -3.03
C MET A 68 14.27 4.47 -1.93
N GLY A 69 14.44 4.02 -0.68
CA GLY A 69 14.73 4.88 0.46
C GLY A 69 13.51 5.33 1.24
N VAL A 70 12.33 4.84 0.89
CA VAL A 70 11.09 5.21 1.58
C VAL A 70 11.04 4.54 2.96
N ALA A 71 10.71 5.31 3.99
CA ALA A 71 10.50 4.78 5.33
C ALA A 71 9.14 4.11 5.41
N VAL A 72 9.12 2.81 5.65
CA VAL A 72 7.89 2.02 5.74
C VAL A 72 7.89 1.26 7.05
N ASP A 73 6.88 1.51 7.89
CA ASP A 73 6.62 0.74 9.10
C ASP A 73 5.52 -0.27 8.77
N VAL A 74 5.83 -1.54 9.00
CA VAL A 74 4.90 -2.63 8.75
C VAL A 74 4.29 -3.10 10.06
N ILE A 75 2.97 -3.07 10.13
CA ILE A 75 2.21 -3.71 11.20
C ILE A 75 1.90 -5.11 10.70
N PRO A 76 2.40 -6.16 11.36
CA PRO A 76 2.18 -7.53 10.89
C PRO A 76 0.70 -7.86 10.82
N SER A 77 0.30 -8.49 9.72
CA SER A 77 -1.06 -8.97 9.50
C SER A 77 -1.00 -10.41 9.02
N ARG A 78 -2.05 -11.17 9.31
CA ARG A 78 -2.15 -12.54 8.80
C ARG A 78 -2.32 -12.56 7.29
N HIS A 79 -3.03 -11.56 6.75
CA HIS A 79 -3.33 -11.46 5.33
C HIS A 79 -3.10 -10.04 4.86
N THR A 80 -2.77 -9.90 3.58
CA THR A 80 -2.79 -8.64 2.85
C THR A 80 -4.18 -8.44 2.28
N VAL A 81 -4.63 -7.19 2.13
CA VAL A 81 -5.85 -6.91 1.39
C VAL A 81 -5.64 -7.37 -0.05
N TYR A 82 -6.51 -8.26 -0.51
CA TYR A 82 -6.38 -8.89 -1.82
C TYR A 82 -7.65 -8.65 -2.62
N PHE A 83 -7.50 -7.88 -3.70
CA PHE A 83 -8.60 -7.58 -4.61
C PHE A 83 -8.45 -8.36 -5.91
N GLU A 84 -9.58 -8.77 -6.46
CA GLU A 84 -9.66 -9.27 -7.83
C GLU A 84 -10.50 -8.30 -8.64
N ASN A 85 -9.88 -7.70 -9.66
CA ASN A 85 -10.57 -6.83 -10.61
C ASN A 85 -10.65 -7.55 -11.94
N LYS A 86 -11.87 -7.88 -12.36
CA LYS A 86 -12.12 -8.60 -13.60
C LYS A 86 -12.79 -7.67 -14.59
N TYR A 87 -12.15 -7.50 -15.74
CA TYR A 87 -12.64 -6.70 -16.83
C TYR A 87 -13.16 -7.61 -17.93
N GLY A 88 -14.36 -7.29 -18.48
CA GLY A 88 -14.91 -7.97 -19.64
C GLY A 88 -14.31 -7.45 -20.94
N ALA A 89 -14.87 -7.89 -22.07
CA ALA A 89 -14.46 -7.41 -23.40
C ALA A 89 -14.64 -5.89 -23.53
N ASN A 90 -15.64 -5.32 -22.84
CA ASN A 90 -15.80 -3.88 -22.70
C ASN A 90 -15.14 -3.44 -21.38
N GLN A 91 -14.14 -2.56 -21.44
CA GLN A 91 -13.42 -2.09 -20.28
C GLN A 91 -14.30 -1.37 -19.25
N ASN A 92 -15.49 -0.91 -19.65
CA ASN A 92 -16.45 -0.31 -18.72
C ASN A 92 -17.15 -1.35 -17.83
N ASN A 93 -17.05 -2.63 -18.17
CA ASN A 93 -17.62 -3.73 -17.39
C ASN A 93 -16.54 -4.32 -16.48
N ARG A 94 -16.46 -3.79 -15.26
CA ARG A 94 -15.53 -4.27 -14.26
C ARG A 94 -16.30 -4.85 -13.08
N THR A 95 -15.91 -6.04 -12.66
CA THR A 95 -16.33 -6.59 -11.38
C THR A 95 -15.13 -6.61 -10.42
N GLN A 96 -15.40 -6.33 -9.14
CA GLN A 96 -14.36 -6.35 -8.12
C GLN A 96 -14.82 -7.24 -6.97
N ARG A 97 -13.91 -8.12 -6.52
CA ARG A 97 -14.12 -8.95 -5.36
C ARG A 97 -12.98 -8.77 -4.37
N VAL A 98 -13.32 -8.79 -3.08
CA VAL A 98 -12.34 -8.82 -2.01
C VAL A 98 -12.06 -10.29 -1.70
N LEU A 99 -10.85 -10.75 -1.99
CA LEU A 99 -10.46 -12.15 -1.77
C LEU A 99 -9.89 -12.37 -0.36
N ALA A 100 -9.30 -11.34 0.23
CA ALA A 100 -8.80 -11.39 1.60
C ALA A 100 -8.76 -9.98 2.18
N LYS A 101 -8.79 -9.88 3.50
CA LYS A 101 -8.68 -8.61 4.23
C LYS A 101 -7.50 -8.68 5.19
N ALA A 102 -6.79 -7.55 5.31
CA ALA A 102 -5.76 -7.40 6.32
C ALA A 102 -6.40 -7.15 7.69
N ASP A 103 -5.61 -7.39 8.74
CA ASP A 103 -6.02 -7.02 10.08
C ASP A 103 -6.17 -5.50 10.18
N PRO A 104 -7.16 -4.98 10.92
CA PRO A 104 -7.37 -3.54 11.00
C PRO A 104 -6.26 -2.85 11.79
N PHE A 105 -6.07 -1.56 11.51
CA PHE A 105 -5.22 -0.73 12.33
C PHE A 105 -5.89 -0.51 13.68
N THR A 106 -5.08 -0.55 14.75
CA THR A 106 -5.57 -0.30 16.10
C THR A 106 -4.86 0.90 16.71
N ALA A 107 -5.48 1.50 17.73
CA ALA A 107 -4.83 2.59 18.45
C ALA A 107 -3.49 2.16 19.01
N GLU A 108 -3.36 0.93 19.48
CA GLU A 108 -2.11 0.40 20.01
C GLU A 108 -1.04 0.30 18.92
N SER A 109 -1.40 -0.19 17.73
CA SER A 109 -0.43 -0.34 16.64
C SER A 109 0.06 1.00 16.11
N LEU A 110 -0.67 2.09 16.34
CA LEU A 110 -0.34 3.42 15.88
C LEU A 110 0.22 4.33 16.98
N ARG A 111 0.43 3.80 18.18
CA ARG A 111 0.74 4.57 19.39
C ARG A 111 1.98 5.45 19.26
N ASN A 112 3.01 4.96 18.60
CA ASN A 112 4.32 5.62 18.60
C ASN A 112 4.54 6.49 17.36
N LEU A 113 3.50 6.74 16.58
CA LEU A 113 3.61 7.56 15.40
C LEU A 113 3.61 9.04 15.75
N LYS A 114 4.54 9.78 15.15
CA LYS A 114 4.63 11.23 15.30
C LYS A 114 4.83 11.86 13.93
N ALA A 115 3.93 12.74 13.55
CA ALA A 115 4.03 13.48 12.30
C ALA A 115 3.27 14.78 12.42
N SER A 116 3.58 15.74 11.54
CA SER A 116 2.83 16.98 11.46
C SER A 116 1.51 16.77 10.74
N ILE A 117 1.48 15.87 9.77
CA ILE A 117 0.30 15.59 8.94
C ILE A 117 0.11 14.08 8.86
N TYR A 118 -1.13 13.65 9.08
CA TYR A 118 -1.52 12.25 8.89
C TYR A 118 -2.49 12.15 7.72
N HIS A 119 -2.27 11.14 6.91
CA HIS A 119 -3.11 10.90 5.72
C HIS A 119 -3.60 9.46 5.67
#